data_6624b4eeaa557c60b995e06ed1eb1cd9
#
_entry.id   6624b4eeaa557c60b995e06ed1eb1cd9
#
_cell.length_a   1.000
_cell.length_b   1.000
_cell.length_c   1.000
_cell.angle_alpha   90.00
_cell.angle_beta   90.00
_cell.angle_gamma   90.00
#
_symmetry.space_group_name_H-M   'P 1'
#
loop_
_entity.id
_entity.type
_entity.pdbx_description
1 polymer ?
#
loop_
_entity_poly.entity_id
_entity_poly.type
_entity_poly.pdbx_seq_one_letter_code
_entity_poly.pdbx_strand_id
1 'polypeptide(L)'
;AAVGFLSESLRVESRGKIKVTTVRPTGVPATGLSGTIINQAATIGILGQNTPDFMEMVGQIGDGSIDLARMNPENMDYASLAPEHIADGIVHAINQPWGVSIGDITVRAAGDHFIL
;
A
#
# COMPACT_ATOMS: atom_id res chain seq x y z
N ALA A 1 6.65 13.04 -1.30
CA ALA A 1 6.45 14.49 -1.28
C ALA A 1 6.37 15.08 -2.69
N ALA A 2 7.34 14.79 -3.57
CA ALA A 2 7.36 15.33 -4.93
C ALA A 2 6.16 14.88 -5.77
N VAL A 3 5.79 13.60 -5.72
CA VAL A 3 4.64 13.06 -6.46
C VAL A 3 3.34 13.69 -5.96
N GLY A 4 3.17 13.84 -4.65
CA GLY A 4 1.99 14.50 -4.08
C GLY A 4 1.86 15.95 -4.51
N PHE A 5 2.98 16.68 -4.55
CA PHE A 5 3.01 18.06 -5.02
C PHE A 5 2.64 18.18 -6.50
N LEU A 6 3.21 17.32 -7.35
CA LEU A 6 2.90 17.28 -8.78
C LEU A 6 1.44 16.92 -9.05
N SER A 7 0.91 15.95 -8.31
CA SER A 7 -0.50 15.55 -8.43
C SER A 7 -1.44 16.69 -8.06
N GLU A 8 -1.15 17.43 -7.00
CA GLU A 8 -1.96 18.55 -6.56
C GLU A 8 -1.89 19.70 -7.55
N SER A 9 -0.70 20.01 -8.09
CA SER A 9 -0.51 21.02 -9.12
C SER A 9 -1.30 20.69 -10.39
N LEU A 10 -1.25 19.42 -10.82
CA LEU A 10 -2.01 18.95 -11.98
C LEU A 10 -3.51 19.08 -11.74
N ARG A 11 -3.99 18.72 -10.56
CA ARG A 11 -5.40 18.83 -10.19
C ARG A 11 -5.87 20.28 -10.28
N VAL A 12 -5.11 21.22 -9.75
CA VAL A 12 -5.45 22.65 -9.74
C VAL A 12 -5.47 23.21 -11.16
N GLU A 13 -4.44 22.92 -11.96
CA GLU A 13 -4.32 23.43 -13.34
C GLU A 13 -5.40 22.87 -14.26
N SER A 14 -5.81 21.63 -14.07
CA SER A 14 -6.79 20.93 -14.92
C SER A 14 -8.20 20.91 -14.35
N ARG A 15 -8.48 21.77 -13.40
CA ARG A 15 -9.76 21.84 -12.69
C ARG A 15 -10.94 21.78 -13.63
N GLY A 16 -11.84 20.82 -13.41
CA GLY A 16 -13.02 20.62 -14.23
C GLY A 16 -12.79 19.89 -15.55
N LYS A 17 -11.56 19.47 -15.85
CA LYS A 17 -11.22 18.77 -17.10
C LYS A 17 -10.80 17.32 -16.87
N ILE A 18 -9.99 17.09 -15.85
CA ILE A 18 -9.56 15.73 -15.47
C ILE A 18 -9.67 15.56 -13.96
N LYS A 19 -9.74 14.29 -13.56
CA LYS A 19 -9.65 13.89 -12.16
C LYS A 19 -8.27 13.32 -11.89
N VAL A 20 -7.71 13.66 -10.74
CA VAL A 20 -6.39 13.16 -10.32
C VAL A 20 -6.55 12.40 -9.01
N THR A 21 -6.13 11.14 -9.00
CA THR A 21 -6.15 10.28 -7.82
C THR A 21 -4.75 9.79 -7.53
N THR A 22 -4.27 9.99 -6.32
CA THR A 22 -3.02 9.40 -5.84
C THR A 22 -3.34 8.09 -5.14
N VAL A 23 -2.70 7.02 -5.57
CA VAL A 23 -2.84 5.68 -4.96
C VAL A 23 -1.57 5.34 -4.22
N ARG A 24 -1.71 5.00 -2.94
CA ARG A 24 -0.60 4.66 -2.05
C ARG A 24 -0.75 3.22 -1.57
N PRO A 25 -0.13 2.26 -2.26
CA PRO A 25 -0.04 0.91 -1.74
C PRO A 25 0.96 0.87 -0.58
N THR A 26 0.72 -0.02 0.36
CA THR A 26 1.71 -0.40 1.36
C THR A 26 2.47 -1.65 0.92
N GLY A 27 2.87 -2.53 1.81
CA GLY A 27 3.60 -3.74 1.41
C GLY A 27 2.74 -4.72 0.64
N VAL A 28 3.12 -5.02 -0.59
CA VAL A 28 2.47 -6.03 -1.45
C VAL A 28 3.51 -7.08 -1.84
N PRO A 29 3.68 -8.16 -1.04
CA PRO A 29 4.79 -9.11 -1.20
C PRO A 29 4.87 -9.78 -2.57
N ALA A 30 3.74 -10.02 -3.21
CA ALA A 30 3.68 -10.75 -4.48
C ALA A 30 4.17 -9.95 -5.69
N THR A 31 4.52 -8.67 -5.54
CA THR A 31 4.87 -7.81 -6.69
C THR A 31 6.36 -7.82 -7.05
N GLY A 32 7.22 -8.38 -6.22
CA GLY A 32 8.66 -8.36 -6.42
C GLY A 32 9.32 -6.99 -6.19
N LEU A 33 8.56 -5.97 -5.79
CA LEU A 33 9.09 -4.62 -5.52
C LEU A 33 10.18 -4.63 -4.46
N SER A 34 10.06 -5.47 -3.44
CA SER A 34 11.05 -5.61 -2.37
C SER A 34 12.44 -5.98 -2.88
N GLY A 35 12.52 -6.74 -3.99
CA GLY A 35 13.77 -7.12 -4.62
C GLY A 35 14.50 -5.97 -5.31
N THR A 36 13.84 -4.82 -5.51
CA THR A 36 14.41 -3.65 -6.17
C THR A 36 14.85 -2.57 -5.18
N ILE A 37 14.69 -2.78 -3.90
CA ILE A 37 15.09 -1.82 -2.86
C ILE A 37 16.61 -1.72 -2.79
N ILE A 38 17.14 -0.54 -3.12
CA ILE A 38 18.58 -0.27 -3.12
C ILE A 38 19.09 0.01 -1.70
N ASN A 39 18.35 0.79 -0.93
CA ASN A 39 18.70 1.14 0.44
C ASN A 39 17.83 0.39 1.43
N GLN A 40 18.31 -0.75 1.91
CA GLN A 40 17.59 -1.57 2.88
C GLN A 40 17.39 -0.86 4.24
N ALA A 41 18.27 0.06 4.62
CA ALA A 41 18.12 0.81 5.85
C ALA A 41 16.88 1.71 5.86
N ALA A 42 16.42 2.16 4.71
CA ALA A 42 15.19 2.94 4.60
C ALA A 42 13.95 2.14 5.03
N THR A 43 13.97 0.82 4.85
CA THR A 43 12.89 -0.06 5.26
C THR A 43 12.69 -0.04 6.78
N ILE A 44 13.79 0.03 7.53
CA ILE A 44 13.74 0.12 9.00
C ILE A 44 13.02 1.41 9.43
N GLY A 45 13.22 2.49 8.69
CA GLY A 45 12.57 3.77 8.97
C GLY A 45 11.05 3.71 8.90
N ILE A 46 10.49 2.95 7.97
CA ILE A 46 9.04 2.81 7.81
C ILE A 46 8.44 1.71 8.68
N LEU A 47 9.24 0.84 9.25
CA LEU A 47 8.81 -0.22 10.16
C LEU A 47 8.96 0.21 11.63
N GLY A 48 9.97 0.99 11.95
CA GLY A 48 10.24 1.48 13.31
C GLY A 48 10.32 0.35 14.32
N GLN A 49 9.59 0.48 15.40
CA GLN A 49 9.54 -0.52 16.49
C GLN A 49 8.93 -1.86 16.06
N ASN A 50 8.26 -1.91 14.92
CA ASN A 50 7.65 -3.13 14.38
C ASN A 50 8.65 -3.98 13.58
N THR A 51 9.88 -3.51 13.41
CA THR A 51 10.91 -4.22 12.62
C THR A 51 11.14 -5.66 13.07
N PRO A 52 11.30 -5.99 14.37
CA PRO A 52 11.51 -7.38 14.78
C PRO A 52 10.35 -8.30 14.40
N ASP A 53 9.12 -7.88 14.62
CA ASP A 53 7.94 -8.69 14.29
C ASP A 53 7.79 -8.87 12.78
N PHE A 54 8.07 -7.82 12.01
CA PHE A 54 8.05 -7.90 10.55
C PHE A 54 9.09 -8.90 10.02
N MET A 55 10.31 -8.85 10.53
CA MET A 55 11.38 -9.78 10.12
C MET A 55 11.05 -11.21 10.49
N GLU A 56 10.45 -11.43 11.65
CA GLU A 56 9.96 -12.75 12.06
C GLU A 56 8.88 -13.26 11.11
N MET A 57 7.92 -12.42 10.75
CA MET A 57 6.86 -12.77 9.81
C MET A 57 7.42 -13.15 8.44
N VAL A 58 8.38 -12.39 7.92
CA VAL A 58 9.04 -12.69 6.64
C VAL A 58 9.73 -14.05 6.69
N GLY A 59 10.43 -14.36 7.78
CA GLY A 59 11.05 -15.66 7.99
C GLY A 59 10.02 -16.80 8.02
N GLN A 60 8.89 -16.59 8.67
CA GLN A 60 7.80 -17.57 8.76
C GLN A 60 7.12 -17.81 7.40
N ILE A 61 6.99 -16.78 6.59
CA ILE A 61 6.50 -16.93 5.20
C ILE A 61 7.48 -17.82 4.42
N GLY A 62 8.78 -17.56 4.57
CA GLY A 62 9.83 -18.30 3.86
C GLY A 62 9.90 -19.78 4.23
N ASP A 63 9.66 -20.15 5.50
CA ASP A 63 9.72 -21.53 5.99
C ASP A 63 8.36 -22.22 6.09
N GLY A 64 7.27 -21.51 5.77
CA GLY A 64 5.92 -22.03 5.78
C GLY A 64 5.27 -22.12 7.17
N SER A 65 5.89 -21.58 8.22
CA SER A 65 5.38 -21.63 9.59
C SER A 65 4.47 -20.44 9.96
N ILE A 66 4.17 -19.56 9.00
CA ILE A 66 3.35 -18.39 9.25
C ILE A 66 1.94 -18.76 9.74
N ASP A 67 1.43 -18.00 10.69
CA ASP A 67 0.03 -18.09 11.12
C ASP A 67 -0.88 -17.75 9.93
N LEU A 68 -1.80 -18.68 9.61
CA LEU A 68 -2.74 -18.51 8.50
C LEU A 68 -3.64 -17.27 8.65
N ALA A 69 -3.88 -16.81 9.85
CA ALA A 69 -4.62 -15.56 10.09
C ALA A 69 -3.94 -14.37 9.41
N ARG A 70 -2.62 -14.33 9.38
CA ARG A 70 -1.85 -13.25 8.73
C ARG A 70 -1.92 -13.30 7.20
N MET A 71 -2.37 -14.40 6.63
CA MET A 71 -2.53 -14.59 5.18
C MET A 71 -3.99 -14.56 4.75
N ASN A 72 -4.92 -14.42 5.69
CA ASN A 72 -6.36 -14.43 5.42
C ASN A 72 -6.91 -12.99 5.41
N PRO A 73 -7.36 -12.46 4.23
CA PRO A 73 -7.87 -11.09 4.14
C PRO A 73 -9.14 -10.85 4.94
N GLU A 74 -9.83 -11.88 5.39
CA GLU A 74 -11.00 -11.78 6.27
C GLU A 74 -10.64 -11.63 7.76
N ASN A 75 -9.36 -11.68 8.09
CA ASN A 75 -8.85 -11.60 9.46
C ASN A 75 -8.16 -10.26 9.72
N MET A 76 -8.38 -9.67 10.89
CA MET A 76 -7.76 -8.40 11.27
C MET A 76 -6.24 -8.47 11.38
N ASP A 77 -5.69 -9.68 11.55
CA ASP A 77 -4.23 -9.90 11.57
C ASP A 77 -3.62 -9.98 10.17
N TYR A 78 -4.43 -9.85 9.12
CA TYR A 78 -3.95 -9.91 7.74
C TYR A 78 -2.81 -8.92 7.51
N ALA A 79 -1.67 -9.42 7.08
CA ALA A 79 -0.45 -8.62 6.90
C ALA A 79 0.20 -8.79 5.52
N SER A 80 -0.44 -9.56 4.63
CA SER A 80 0.11 -9.91 3.31
C SER A 80 -0.80 -9.43 2.18
N LEU A 81 -0.84 -8.12 1.98
CA LEU A 81 -1.70 -7.49 0.99
C LEU A 81 -1.46 -8.05 -0.40
N ALA A 82 -2.55 -8.37 -1.12
CA ALA A 82 -2.48 -8.84 -2.50
C ALA A 82 -2.66 -7.69 -3.50
N PRO A 83 -2.08 -7.80 -4.73
CA PRO A 83 -2.24 -6.78 -5.76
C PRO A 83 -3.69 -6.46 -6.10
N GLU A 84 -4.58 -7.43 -6.01
CA GLU A 84 -6.01 -7.29 -6.29
C GLU A 84 -6.68 -6.26 -5.39
N HIS A 85 -6.24 -6.12 -4.15
CA HIS A 85 -6.78 -5.11 -3.24
C HIS A 85 -6.47 -3.68 -3.71
N ILE A 86 -5.28 -3.48 -4.27
CA ILE A 86 -4.90 -2.19 -4.87
C ILE A 86 -5.73 -1.92 -6.11
N ALA A 87 -5.87 -2.93 -6.97
CA ALA A 87 -6.67 -2.82 -8.20
C ALA A 87 -8.13 -2.48 -7.89
N ASP A 88 -8.73 -3.11 -6.87
CA ASP A 88 -10.10 -2.81 -6.44
C ASP A 88 -10.26 -1.36 -5.99
N GLY A 89 -9.27 -0.83 -5.29
CA GLY A 89 -9.25 0.58 -4.89
C GLY A 89 -9.20 1.53 -6.09
N ILE A 90 -8.40 1.21 -7.10
CA ILE A 90 -8.30 1.98 -8.35
C ILE A 90 -9.62 1.97 -9.10
N VAL A 91 -10.25 0.80 -9.25
CA VAL A 91 -11.55 0.65 -9.92
C VAL A 91 -12.62 1.45 -9.17
N HIS A 92 -12.63 1.41 -7.84
CA HIS A 92 -13.54 2.22 -7.03
C HIS A 92 -13.40 3.71 -7.33
N ALA A 93 -12.18 4.21 -7.43
CA ALA A 93 -11.92 5.62 -7.74
C ALA A 93 -12.40 5.99 -9.15
N ILE A 94 -12.18 5.12 -10.13
CA ILE A 94 -12.58 5.35 -11.52
C ILE A 94 -14.11 5.36 -11.67
N ASN A 95 -14.82 4.53 -10.91
CA ASN A 95 -16.25 4.34 -11.01
C ASN A 95 -17.08 5.43 -10.31
N GLN A 96 -16.47 6.48 -9.82
CA GLN A 96 -17.21 7.60 -9.25
C GLN A 96 -17.90 8.44 -10.34
N PRO A 97 -19.03 9.10 -10.03
CA PRO A 97 -19.63 10.05 -10.96
C PRO A 97 -18.63 11.12 -11.44
N TRP A 98 -18.84 11.67 -12.63
CA TRP A 98 -17.91 12.64 -13.21
C TRP A 98 -17.58 13.82 -12.31
N GLY A 99 -18.53 14.31 -11.54
CA GLY A 99 -18.33 15.43 -10.62
C GLY A 99 -17.68 15.05 -9.29
N VAL A 100 -17.40 13.76 -9.07
CA VAL A 100 -16.80 13.27 -7.82
C VAL A 100 -15.41 12.72 -8.11
N SER A 101 -14.42 13.24 -7.41
CA SER A 101 -13.04 12.77 -7.50
C SER A 101 -12.58 12.28 -6.15
N ILE A 102 -12.03 11.06 -6.13
CA ILE A 102 -11.31 10.56 -4.95
C ILE A 102 -9.87 11.07 -5.09
N GLY A 103 -9.46 11.97 -4.19
CA GLY A 103 -8.15 12.59 -4.27
C GLY A 103 -7.01 11.67 -3.89
N ASP A 104 -7.26 10.77 -2.94
CA ASP A 104 -6.21 9.99 -2.29
C ASP A 104 -6.76 8.67 -1.80
N ILE A 105 -6.06 7.58 -2.07
CA ILE A 105 -6.40 6.25 -1.56
C ILE A 105 -5.14 5.62 -1.00
N THR A 106 -5.18 5.22 0.27
CA THR A 106 -4.18 4.36 0.87
C THR A 106 -4.80 2.99 1.13
N VAL A 107 -4.24 1.96 0.54
CA VAL A 107 -4.69 0.58 0.74
C VAL A 107 -3.62 -0.16 1.52
N ARG A 108 -4.02 -0.75 2.66
CA ARG A 108 -3.11 -1.46 3.53
C ARG A 108 -3.79 -2.66 4.16
N ALA A 109 -3.00 -3.65 4.54
CA ALA A 109 -3.49 -4.76 5.36
C ALA A 109 -3.75 -4.27 6.78
N ALA A 110 -4.82 -4.76 7.41
CA ALA A 110 -5.21 -4.31 8.74
C ALA A 110 -4.15 -4.57 9.80
N GLY A 111 -3.39 -5.66 9.65
CA GLY A 111 -2.33 -6.05 10.57
C GLY A 111 -0.92 -5.74 10.07
N ASP A 112 -0.74 -4.82 9.14
CA ASP A 112 0.57 -4.52 8.61
C ASP A 112 1.48 -3.82 9.64
N HIS A 113 2.77 -3.78 9.35
CA HIS A 113 3.80 -3.28 10.24
C HIS A 113 4.29 -1.87 9.91
N PHE A 114 3.77 -1.25 8.85
CA PHE A 114 4.32 0.00 8.34
C PHE A 114 3.79 1.20 9.12
N ILE A 115 4.71 2.10 9.47
CA ILE A 115 4.41 3.37 10.14
C ILE A 115 4.38 4.47 9.05
N LEU A 116 3.25 4.54 8.36
CA LEU A 116 3.07 5.47 7.24
C LEU A 116 1.80 6.29 7.40
#